data_8cccdec891181b0e045a5305af795209
#
_entry.id   8cccdec891181b0e045a5305af795209
#
_cell.length_a   1.000
_cell.length_b   1.000
_cell.length_c   1.000
_cell.angle_alpha   90.00
_cell.angle_beta   90.00
_cell.angle_gamma   90.00
#
_symmetry.space_group_name_H-M   'P 1'
#
loop_
_entity.id
_entity.type
_entity.pdbx_description
1 polymer ?
#
loop_
_entity_poly.entity_id
_entity_poly.type
_entity_poly.pdbx_seq_one_letter_code
_entity_poly.pdbx_strand_id
1 'polypeptide(L)'
;MSGMQYRVIRSARRAKTVQARVVGGVAEIRIPAHFTKAQEREMVEQMLTKLEKKTSTRLLDDDSLRTRAETLNKEILQGRATIGSVRWVSNQNTRWGSCTVSTGDIRISDRLRDVPAYVLDAVLVHELTHTFIPNHSKEFYAWADRVPKAERARGFLEAYQRYG
;
A
#
# COMPACT_ATOMS: atom_id res chain seq x y z
N MET A 1 -16.36 -5.26 -20.51
CA MET A 1 -15.20 -5.72 -21.27
C MET A 1 -13.90 -5.34 -20.57
N SER A 2 -13.03 -6.31 -20.35
CA SER A 2 -11.72 -6.01 -19.77
C SER A 2 -10.85 -5.27 -20.77
N GLY A 3 -10.32 -4.10 -20.40
CA GLY A 3 -9.37 -3.34 -21.23
C GLY A 3 -7.92 -3.81 -21.10
N MET A 4 -7.66 -4.80 -20.23
CA MET A 4 -6.32 -5.29 -19.96
C MET A 4 -5.88 -6.29 -21.05
N GLN A 5 -4.72 -6.07 -21.61
CA GLN A 5 -4.11 -7.05 -22.51
C GLN A 5 -3.66 -8.28 -21.75
N TYR A 6 -3.82 -9.45 -22.34
CA TYR A 6 -3.43 -10.70 -21.71
C TYR A 6 -2.84 -11.69 -22.72
N ARG A 7 -2.11 -12.65 -22.17
CA ARG A 7 -1.65 -13.83 -22.93
C ARG A 7 -1.85 -15.09 -22.07
N VAL A 8 -2.13 -16.20 -22.73
CA VAL A 8 -2.37 -17.48 -22.09
C VAL A 8 -1.18 -18.41 -22.35
N ILE A 9 -0.68 -19.03 -21.28
CA ILE A 9 0.40 -20.01 -21.36
C ILE A 9 -0.15 -21.34 -20.87
N ARG A 10 -0.10 -22.36 -21.72
CA ARG A 10 -0.51 -23.70 -21.38
C ARG A 10 0.68 -24.47 -20.83
N SER A 11 0.49 -25.16 -19.69
CA SER A 11 1.56 -25.89 -19.03
C SER A 11 1.19 -27.36 -18.85
N ALA A 12 2.00 -28.24 -19.41
CA ALA A 12 1.82 -29.69 -19.25
C ALA A 12 2.12 -30.16 -17.81
N ARG A 13 2.85 -29.35 -17.04
CA ARG A 13 3.19 -29.68 -15.66
C ARG A 13 2.07 -29.38 -14.68
N ARG A 14 1.09 -28.56 -15.08
CA ARG A 14 -0.05 -28.20 -14.23
C ARG A 14 -1.22 -29.16 -14.47
N ALA A 15 -1.72 -29.76 -13.40
CA ALA A 15 -2.89 -30.65 -13.47
C ALA A 15 -4.20 -29.89 -13.25
N LYS A 16 -4.26 -29.03 -12.20
CA LYS A 16 -5.49 -28.34 -11.82
C LYS A 16 -5.29 -26.85 -11.49
N THR A 17 -4.05 -26.39 -11.35
CA THR A 17 -3.78 -25.03 -10.87
C THR A 17 -3.77 -24.01 -12.00
N VAL A 18 -4.32 -22.84 -11.74
CA VAL A 18 -4.30 -21.67 -12.61
C VAL A 18 -3.61 -20.54 -11.88
N GLN A 19 -2.72 -19.81 -12.57
CA GLN A 19 -2.00 -18.69 -12.02
C GLN A 19 -2.09 -17.50 -12.97
N ALA A 20 -2.29 -16.31 -12.41
CA ALA A 20 -2.28 -15.06 -13.18
C ALA A 20 -1.37 -14.05 -12.49
N ARG A 21 -0.59 -13.34 -13.31
CA ARG A 21 0.27 -12.23 -12.85
C ARG A 21 0.38 -11.17 -13.94
N VAL A 22 0.73 -9.96 -13.56
CA VAL A 22 0.96 -8.87 -14.51
C VAL A 22 2.46 -8.70 -14.72
N VAL A 23 2.89 -8.76 -15.96
CA VAL A 23 4.29 -8.60 -16.37
C VAL A 23 4.33 -7.58 -17.49
N GLY A 24 5.01 -6.45 -17.28
CA GLY A 24 5.14 -5.41 -18.29
C GLY A 24 3.80 -4.84 -18.77
N GLY A 25 2.80 -4.74 -17.90
CA GLY A 25 1.47 -4.24 -18.25
C GLY A 25 0.56 -5.26 -18.93
N VAL A 26 1.02 -6.50 -19.12
CA VAL A 26 0.26 -7.59 -19.75
C VAL A 26 -0.06 -8.66 -18.71
N ALA A 27 -1.31 -9.10 -18.64
CA ALA A 27 -1.70 -10.21 -17.77
C ALA A 27 -1.23 -11.53 -18.37
N GLU A 28 -0.40 -12.26 -17.64
CA GLU A 28 0.09 -13.58 -18.02
C GLU A 28 -0.68 -14.63 -17.25
N ILE A 29 -1.48 -15.44 -17.96
CA ILE A 29 -2.37 -16.44 -17.36
C ILE A 29 -1.85 -17.83 -17.71
N ARG A 30 -1.47 -18.60 -16.69
CA ARG A 30 -0.98 -19.97 -16.85
C ARG A 30 -2.07 -20.96 -16.49
N ILE A 31 -2.41 -21.84 -17.42
CA ILE A 31 -3.44 -22.87 -17.27
C ILE A 31 -2.88 -24.26 -17.59
N PRO A 32 -3.55 -25.34 -17.13
CA PRO A 32 -3.19 -26.68 -17.57
C PRO A 32 -3.34 -26.86 -19.08
N ALA A 33 -2.43 -27.62 -19.69
CA ALA A 33 -2.42 -27.82 -21.14
C ALA A 33 -3.67 -28.58 -21.65
N HIS A 34 -4.32 -29.36 -20.78
CA HIS A 34 -5.49 -30.15 -21.16
C HIS A 34 -6.82 -29.38 -21.12
N PHE A 35 -6.82 -28.12 -20.68
CA PHE A 35 -8.06 -27.34 -20.67
C PHE A 35 -8.62 -27.16 -22.08
N THR A 36 -9.95 -27.29 -22.20
CA THR A 36 -10.65 -26.96 -23.43
C THR A 36 -10.64 -25.45 -23.67
N LYS A 37 -10.94 -25.03 -24.90
CA LYS A 37 -11.06 -23.60 -25.22
C LYS A 37 -12.15 -22.92 -24.39
N ALA A 38 -13.23 -23.62 -24.08
CA ALA A 38 -14.29 -23.09 -23.21
C ALA A 38 -13.81 -22.87 -21.79
N GLN A 39 -13.06 -23.83 -21.22
CA GLN A 39 -12.44 -23.71 -19.90
C GLN A 39 -11.40 -22.58 -19.86
N GLU A 40 -10.59 -22.48 -20.90
CA GLU A 40 -9.63 -21.38 -21.03
C GLU A 40 -10.32 -20.03 -21.00
N ARG A 41 -11.37 -19.83 -21.78
CA ARG A 41 -12.11 -18.57 -21.86
C ARG A 41 -12.68 -18.20 -20.50
N GLU A 42 -13.32 -19.14 -19.82
CA GLU A 42 -13.92 -18.94 -18.50
C GLU A 42 -12.86 -18.54 -17.46
N MET A 43 -11.72 -19.25 -17.44
CA MET A 43 -10.64 -18.96 -16.50
C MET A 43 -9.98 -17.61 -16.79
N VAL A 44 -9.82 -17.25 -18.06
CA VAL A 44 -9.27 -15.94 -18.46
C VAL A 44 -10.17 -14.82 -17.95
N GLU A 45 -11.48 -14.91 -18.14
CA GLU A 45 -12.43 -13.92 -17.63
C GLU A 45 -12.36 -13.77 -16.12
N GLN A 46 -12.36 -14.89 -15.40
CA GLN A 46 -12.28 -14.87 -13.93
C GLN A 46 -10.99 -14.23 -13.43
N MET A 47 -9.85 -14.58 -14.03
CA MET A 47 -8.55 -14.07 -13.61
C MET A 47 -8.39 -12.59 -13.94
N LEU A 48 -8.84 -12.15 -15.12
CA LEU A 48 -8.81 -10.72 -15.48
C LEU A 48 -9.67 -9.89 -14.55
N THR A 49 -10.86 -10.36 -14.21
CA THR A 49 -11.75 -9.69 -13.26
C THR A 49 -11.09 -9.54 -11.89
N LYS A 50 -10.44 -10.59 -11.38
CA LYS A 50 -9.72 -10.54 -10.10
C LYS A 50 -8.55 -9.55 -10.13
N LEU A 51 -7.78 -9.52 -11.22
CA LEU A 51 -6.64 -8.60 -11.36
C LEU A 51 -7.11 -7.15 -11.42
N GLU A 52 -8.17 -6.87 -12.17
CA GLU A 52 -8.74 -5.53 -12.28
C GLU A 52 -9.30 -5.05 -10.94
N LYS A 53 -10.03 -5.91 -10.23
CA LYS A 53 -10.57 -5.60 -8.90
C LYS A 53 -9.46 -5.31 -7.90
N LYS A 54 -8.39 -6.10 -7.90
CA LYS A 54 -7.24 -5.90 -7.02
C LYS A 54 -6.55 -4.57 -7.31
N THR A 55 -6.37 -4.21 -8.58
CA THR A 55 -5.77 -2.94 -8.99
C THR A 55 -6.65 -1.76 -8.56
N SER A 56 -7.95 -1.84 -8.81
CA SER A 56 -8.91 -0.80 -8.41
C SER A 56 -8.94 -0.59 -6.90
N THR A 57 -8.97 -1.67 -6.12
CA THR A 57 -8.95 -1.62 -4.66
C THR A 57 -7.67 -0.95 -4.15
N ARG A 58 -6.54 -1.25 -4.76
CA ARG A 58 -5.26 -0.66 -4.39
C ARG A 58 -5.24 0.85 -4.64
N LEU A 59 -5.77 1.30 -5.76
CA LEU A 59 -5.87 2.73 -6.08
C LEU A 59 -6.77 3.46 -5.08
N LEU A 60 -7.92 2.88 -4.75
CA LEU A 60 -8.83 3.44 -3.75
C LEU A 60 -8.16 3.53 -2.38
N ASP A 61 -7.37 2.51 -1.99
CA ASP A 61 -6.62 2.51 -0.73
C ASP A 61 -5.58 3.62 -0.69
N ASP A 62 -4.87 3.88 -1.78
CA ASP A 62 -3.90 4.97 -1.86
C ASP A 62 -4.59 6.34 -1.78
N ASP A 63 -5.71 6.52 -2.46
CA ASP A 63 -6.51 7.74 -2.38
C ASP A 63 -7.05 7.97 -0.96
N SER A 64 -7.53 6.93 -0.31
CA SER A 64 -8.00 6.99 1.09
C SER A 64 -6.86 7.36 2.03
N LEU A 65 -5.68 6.81 1.81
CA LEU A 65 -4.48 7.11 2.59
C LEU A 65 -4.08 8.57 2.43
N ARG A 66 -4.11 9.10 1.21
CA ARG A 66 -3.82 10.50 0.92
C ARG A 66 -4.83 11.43 1.61
N THR A 67 -6.11 11.13 1.52
CA THR A 67 -7.16 11.89 2.17
C THR A 67 -6.95 11.95 3.68
N ARG A 68 -6.59 10.82 4.28
CA ARG A 68 -6.28 10.77 5.72
C ARG A 68 -5.06 11.62 6.07
N ALA A 69 -4.01 11.56 5.25
CA ALA A 69 -2.81 12.38 5.43
C ALA A 69 -3.13 13.87 5.36
N GLU A 70 -3.95 14.28 4.41
CA GLU A 70 -4.38 15.67 4.27
C GLU A 70 -5.18 16.16 5.49
N THR A 71 -6.06 15.32 6.00
CA THR A 71 -6.85 15.61 7.22
C THR A 71 -5.93 15.79 8.43
N LEU A 72 -4.98 14.87 8.62
CA LEU A 72 -4.02 14.93 9.73
C LEU A 72 -3.10 16.14 9.62
N ASN A 73 -2.67 16.50 8.42
CA ASN A 73 -1.89 17.70 8.20
C ASN A 73 -2.65 18.94 8.66
N LYS A 74 -3.91 19.05 8.29
CA LYS A 74 -4.74 20.19 8.67
C LYS A 74 -5.02 20.22 10.17
N GLU A 75 -5.42 19.11 10.75
CA GLU A 75 -5.88 19.03 12.15
C GLU A 75 -4.74 19.01 13.17
N ILE A 76 -3.63 18.33 12.86
CA ILE A 76 -2.53 18.09 13.80
C ILE A 76 -1.35 19.02 13.52
N LEU A 77 -0.99 19.20 12.24
CA LEU A 77 0.22 19.92 11.83
C LEU A 77 -0.06 21.34 11.33
N GLN A 78 -1.28 21.80 11.44
CA GLN A 78 -1.69 23.17 11.05
C GLN A 78 -1.36 23.49 9.58
N GLY A 79 -1.40 22.48 8.71
CA GLY A 79 -1.12 22.65 7.30
C GLY A 79 0.35 22.82 6.93
N ARG A 80 1.28 22.59 7.86
CA ARG A 80 2.70 22.81 7.63
C ARG A 80 3.36 21.77 6.73
N ALA A 81 2.82 20.58 6.64
CA ALA A 81 3.40 19.55 5.79
C ALA A 81 3.17 19.86 4.31
N THR A 82 4.18 19.56 3.50
CA THR A 82 4.06 19.62 2.04
C THR A 82 3.84 18.18 1.54
N ILE A 83 2.67 17.93 0.99
CA ILE A 83 2.30 16.58 0.56
C ILE A 83 2.48 16.45 -0.95
N GLY A 84 3.42 15.59 -1.37
CA GLY A 84 3.56 15.15 -2.76
C GLY A 84 2.64 13.97 -3.04
N SER A 85 3.20 12.76 -3.15
CA SER A 85 2.41 11.53 -3.25
C SER A 85 2.30 10.85 -1.90
N VAL A 86 1.21 10.10 -1.67
CA VAL A 86 1.05 9.23 -0.49
C VAL A 86 0.60 7.87 -0.99
N ARG A 87 1.34 6.82 -0.68
CA ARG A 87 1.04 5.48 -1.21
C ARG A 87 1.46 4.37 -0.28
N TRP A 88 0.77 3.24 -0.40
CA TRP A 88 1.16 1.99 0.23
C TRP A 88 2.31 1.35 -0.55
N VAL A 89 3.28 0.77 0.16
CA VAL A 89 4.39 0.02 -0.44
C VAL A 89 4.59 -1.30 0.29
N SER A 90 5.07 -2.31 -0.43
CA SER A 90 5.27 -3.66 0.09
C SER A 90 6.72 -4.00 0.40
N ASN A 91 7.65 -3.09 0.13
CA ASN A 91 9.09 -3.35 0.21
C ASN A 91 9.77 -2.78 1.46
N GLN A 92 9.02 -2.38 2.48
CA GLN A 92 9.58 -1.86 3.73
C GLN A 92 9.44 -2.90 4.84
N ASN A 93 10.56 -3.55 5.18
CA ASN A 93 10.59 -4.59 6.22
C ASN A 93 11.14 -4.09 7.56
N THR A 94 11.91 -3.00 7.56
CA THR A 94 12.55 -2.43 8.76
C THR A 94 11.96 -1.08 9.16
N ARG A 95 11.15 -0.49 8.30
CA ARG A 95 10.50 0.81 8.53
C ARG A 95 9.00 0.67 8.37
N TRP A 96 8.25 1.52 9.07
CA TRP A 96 6.80 1.62 8.90
C TRP A 96 6.41 2.60 7.80
N GLY A 97 7.29 3.55 7.50
CA GLY A 97 7.09 4.53 6.46
C GLY A 97 8.37 5.24 6.09
N SER A 98 8.33 6.05 5.05
CA SER A 98 9.44 6.90 4.64
C SER A 98 8.92 8.15 3.95
N CYS A 99 9.74 9.20 3.95
CA CYS A 99 9.43 10.46 3.33
C CYS A 99 10.63 10.97 2.53
N THR A 100 10.38 11.41 1.30
CA THR A 100 11.37 12.16 0.53
C THR A 100 11.13 13.64 0.81
N VAL A 101 12.02 14.25 1.60
CA VAL A 101 11.83 15.61 2.11
C VAL A 101 11.69 16.62 0.99
N SER A 102 12.49 16.49 -0.08
CA SER A 102 12.50 17.43 -1.19
C SER A 102 11.19 17.49 -1.99
N THR A 103 10.44 16.39 -2.04
CA THR A 103 9.21 16.28 -2.84
C THR A 103 7.95 16.16 -1.98
N GLY A 104 8.10 15.78 -0.72
CA GLY A 104 6.94 15.46 0.14
C GLY A 104 6.30 14.11 -0.17
N ASP A 105 6.99 13.25 -0.90
CA ASP A 105 6.49 11.92 -1.22
C ASP A 105 6.59 11.01 -0.01
N ILE A 106 5.47 10.41 0.38
CA ILE A 106 5.34 9.58 1.56
C ILE A 106 4.98 8.16 1.13
N ARG A 107 5.69 7.20 1.69
CA ARG A 107 5.45 5.78 1.50
C ARG A 107 5.14 5.14 2.85
N ILE A 108 4.07 4.37 2.89
CA ILE A 108 3.60 3.70 4.11
C ILE A 108 3.61 2.20 3.87
N SER A 109 4.20 1.43 4.79
CA SER A 109 4.20 -0.03 4.70
C SER A 109 2.78 -0.58 4.71
N ASP A 110 2.47 -1.47 3.77
CA ASP A 110 1.17 -2.13 3.70
C ASP A 110 0.91 -3.06 4.90
N ARG A 111 1.94 -3.37 5.71
CA ARG A 111 1.76 -4.03 7.01
C ARG A 111 0.88 -3.21 7.96
N LEU A 112 0.71 -1.92 7.72
CA LEU A 112 -0.12 -1.04 8.54
C LEU A 112 -1.58 -0.98 8.07
N ARG A 113 -2.00 -1.81 7.13
CA ARG A 113 -3.41 -1.87 6.69
C ARG A 113 -4.33 -2.46 7.77
N ASP A 114 -3.79 -3.36 8.59
CA ASP A 114 -4.57 -4.14 9.57
C ASP A 114 -4.40 -3.64 11.01
N VAL A 115 -3.67 -2.55 11.22
CA VAL A 115 -3.47 -1.99 12.56
C VAL A 115 -4.60 -1.02 12.91
N PRO A 116 -4.82 -0.72 14.21
CA PRO A 116 -5.78 0.31 14.62
C PRO A 116 -5.49 1.66 13.99
N ALA A 117 -6.54 2.44 13.73
CA ALA A 117 -6.42 3.73 13.05
C ALA A 117 -5.43 4.69 13.74
N TYR A 118 -5.38 4.71 15.08
CA TYR A 118 -4.46 5.59 15.79
C TYR A 118 -2.99 5.25 15.54
N VAL A 119 -2.68 4.00 15.23
CA VAL A 119 -1.31 3.55 14.91
C VAL A 119 -0.91 4.06 13.52
N LEU A 120 -1.79 3.88 12.53
CA LEU A 120 -1.57 4.41 11.18
C LEU A 120 -1.43 5.94 11.20
N ASP A 121 -2.30 6.62 11.95
CA ASP A 121 -2.26 8.08 12.08
C ASP A 121 -0.93 8.56 12.65
N ALA A 122 -0.40 7.86 13.65
CA ALA A 122 0.89 8.20 14.26
C ALA A 122 2.04 8.10 13.24
N VAL A 123 2.05 7.06 12.40
CA VAL A 123 3.06 6.90 11.35
C VAL A 123 2.91 7.97 10.27
N LEU A 124 1.68 8.24 9.84
CA LEU A 124 1.41 9.32 8.86
C LEU A 124 1.89 10.67 9.38
N VAL A 125 1.56 11.03 10.61
CA VAL A 125 2.00 12.31 11.21
C VAL A 125 3.52 12.37 11.33
N HIS A 126 4.17 11.25 11.67
CA HIS A 126 5.62 11.15 11.73
C HIS A 126 6.25 11.51 10.35
N GLU A 127 5.77 10.88 9.30
CA GLU A 127 6.30 11.12 7.95
C GLU A 127 5.94 12.51 7.42
N LEU A 128 4.74 12.99 7.70
CA LEU A 128 4.32 14.35 7.34
C LEU A 128 5.20 15.40 8.03
N THR A 129 5.57 15.17 9.30
CA THR A 129 6.44 16.08 10.05
C THR A 129 7.82 16.17 9.40
N HIS A 130 8.32 15.08 8.82
CA HIS A 130 9.59 15.09 8.10
C HIS A 130 9.60 15.99 6.86
N THR A 131 8.45 16.36 6.32
CA THR A 131 8.42 17.29 5.18
C THR A 131 8.90 18.71 5.55
N PHE A 132 8.86 19.06 6.83
CA PHE A 132 9.34 20.38 7.29
C PHE A 132 10.36 20.32 8.45
N ILE A 133 10.56 19.14 9.06
CA ILE A 133 11.60 18.90 10.07
C ILE A 133 12.30 17.58 9.73
N PRO A 134 13.46 17.61 9.04
CA PRO A 134 14.08 16.37 8.55
C PRO A 134 14.70 15.49 9.64
N ASN A 135 15.08 16.05 10.79
CA ASN A 135 15.73 15.30 11.87
C ASN A 135 14.74 14.96 12.99
N HIS A 136 15.11 14.01 13.87
CA HIS A 136 14.32 13.63 15.03
C HIS A 136 14.66 14.48 16.26
N SER A 137 14.61 15.80 16.12
CA SER A 137 14.88 16.77 17.17
C SER A 137 13.72 16.88 18.17
N LYS A 138 13.90 17.65 19.23
CA LYS A 138 12.82 17.99 20.16
C LYS A 138 11.66 18.68 19.45
N GLU A 139 11.97 19.55 18.49
CA GLU A 139 10.98 20.23 17.67
C GLU A 139 10.17 19.24 16.85
N PHE A 140 10.83 18.23 16.25
CA PHE A 140 10.14 17.16 15.53
C PHE A 140 9.09 16.47 16.40
N TYR A 141 9.49 16.02 17.59
CA TYR A 141 8.56 15.34 18.50
C TYR A 141 7.49 16.25 19.08
N ALA A 142 7.78 17.55 19.23
CA ALA A 142 6.77 18.51 19.63
C ALA A 142 5.61 18.55 18.63
N TRP A 143 5.87 18.33 17.36
CA TRP A 143 4.85 18.24 16.32
C TRP A 143 4.26 16.81 16.20
N ALA A 144 5.12 15.81 16.08
CA ALA A 144 4.71 14.43 15.86
C ALA A 144 3.87 13.86 17.00
N ASP A 145 4.21 14.21 18.24
CA ASP A 145 3.50 13.72 19.44
C ASP A 145 2.17 14.43 19.69
N ARG A 146 1.78 15.38 18.85
CA ARG A 146 0.44 15.99 18.91
C ARG A 146 -0.66 15.03 18.44
N VAL A 147 -0.31 13.98 17.72
CA VAL A 147 -1.28 12.97 17.30
C VAL A 147 -1.85 12.27 18.54
N PRO A 148 -3.18 12.06 18.62
CA PRO A 148 -3.77 11.36 19.75
C PRO A 148 -3.19 9.97 19.93
N LYS A 149 -2.93 9.56 21.17
CA LYS A 149 -2.37 8.24 21.53
C LYS A 149 -0.99 7.96 20.95
N ALA A 150 -0.16 8.98 20.76
CA ALA A 150 1.18 8.84 20.17
C ALA A 150 2.05 7.80 20.90
N GLU A 151 2.07 7.84 22.23
CA GLU A 151 2.83 6.89 23.06
C GLU A 151 2.32 5.46 22.91
N ARG A 152 1.01 5.29 22.91
CA ARG A 152 0.37 3.97 22.73
C ARG A 152 0.66 3.39 21.36
N ALA A 153 0.65 4.22 20.32
CA ALA A 153 1.01 3.82 18.97
C ALA A 153 2.45 3.36 18.89
N ARG A 154 3.34 4.06 19.57
CA ARG A 154 4.78 3.70 19.63
C ARG A 154 4.98 2.33 20.25
N GLY A 155 4.31 2.04 21.36
CA GLY A 155 4.32 0.73 22.01
C GLY A 155 3.74 -0.37 21.12
N PHE A 156 2.64 -0.09 20.43
CA PHE A 156 2.05 -1.04 19.48
C PHE A 156 3.04 -1.41 18.37
N LEU A 157 3.70 -0.42 17.79
CA LEU A 157 4.65 -0.64 16.68
C LEU A 157 5.86 -1.43 17.13
N GLU A 158 6.38 -1.21 18.34
CA GLU A 158 7.46 -2.01 18.90
C GLU A 158 7.08 -3.49 19.00
N ALA A 159 5.89 -3.76 19.54
CA ALA A 159 5.39 -5.13 19.68
C ALA A 159 5.10 -5.76 18.31
N TYR A 160 4.52 -5.00 17.41
CA TYR A 160 4.18 -5.47 16.05
C TYR A 160 5.43 -5.81 15.23
N GLN A 161 6.49 -5.03 15.36
CA GLN A 161 7.77 -5.29 14.70
C GLN A 161 8.40 -6.60 15.20
N ARG A 162 8.23 -6.91 16.48
CA ARG A 162 8.84 -8.07 17.12
C ARG A 162 8.02 -9.34 16.95
N TYR A 163 6.69 -9.26 16.98
CA TYR A 163 5.78 -10.40 17.07
C TYR A 163 4.73 -10.48 15.94
N GLY A 164 4.63 -9.45 15.11
CA GLY A 164 3.67 -9.35 14.01
C GLY A 164 4.05 -10.07 12.72
#